data_c3296d5ef534a1c6fdddc614232bc930
#
_entry.id   c3296d5ef534a1c6fdddc614232bc930
#
_cell.length_a   1.000
_cell.length_b   1.000
_cell.length_c   1.000
_cell.angle_alpha   90.00
_cell.angle_beta   90.00
_cell.angle_gamma   90.00
#
_symmetry.space_group_name_H-M   'P 1'
#
loop_
_entity.id
_entity.type
_entity.pdbx_description
1 polymer ?
#
loop_
_entity_poly.entity_id
_entity_poly.type
_entity_poly.pdbx_seq_one_letter_code
_entity_poly.pdbx_strand_id
1 'polypeptide(L)'
;MWTWYDTTVENKNNAIPSIQSPDVMAPLCSVFRRYLRSQDLKYTSERADILNAVIGEDGLFEADSLMHSMRRDGYTASKATLYRTVKLLREAGIIQEVTIDGKQSHYQLMYGRKPIDALVCMRTGDRIEFSSNEITAIRDKICEEYGWEPAGHRFVIYATSPE
;
A
#
# COMPACT_ATOMS: atom_id res chain seq x y z
N MET A 1 31.12 19.50 -11.39
CA MET A 1 31.38 19.43 -9.95
C MET A 1 30.01 19.48 -9.25
N TRP A 2 29.46 18.33 -8.87
CA TRP A 2 28.13 18.22 -8.21
C TRP A 2 28.38 18.11 -6.73
N THR A 3 28.03 19.14 -5.99
CA THR A 3 28.08 19.17 -4.53
C THR A 3 26.83 18.44 -4.00
N TRP A 4 27.04 17.34 -3.31
CA TRP A 4 26.00 16.61 -2.60
C TRP A 4 25.49 17.45 -1.44
N TYR A 5 24.19 17.78 -1.46
CA TYR A 5 23.53 18.31 -0.29
C TYR A 5 23.37 17.21 0.74
N ASP A 6 24.03 17.40 1.87
CA ASP A 6 23.89 16.59 3.07
C ASP A 6 22.48 16.84 3.64
N THR A 7 21.54 15.95 3.33
CA THR A 7 20.21 15.99 3.90
C THR A 7 20.17 15.00 5.06
N THR A 8 20.61 15.45 6.23
CA THR A 8 20.31 14.80 7.50
C THR A 8 18.79 14.69 7.63
N VAL A 9 18.27 13.48 7.43
CA VAL A 9 16.86 13.15 7.69
C VAL A 9 16.68 13.17 9.21
N GLU A 10 16.19 14.28 9.74
CA GLU A 10 15.69 14.32 11.11
C GLU A 10 14.48 13.39 11.25
N ASN A 11 14.71 12.28 11.92
CA ASN A 11 13.69 11.36 12.36
C ASN A 11 12.89 11.98 13.51
N LYS A 12 11.90 12.82 13.18
CA LYS A 12 10.90 13.26 14.16
C LYS A 12 9.81 12.21 14.25
N ASN A 13 9.80 11.49 15.37
CA ASN A 13 8.71 10.64 15.84
C ASN A 13 7.37 11.39 15.75
N ASN A 14 6.69 11.27 14.62
CA ASN A 14 5.27 11.56 14.53
C ASN A 14 4.54 10.21 14.64
N ALA A 15 3.88 10.00 15.76
CA ALA A 15 3.03 8.84 15.98
C ALA A 15 2.06 8.71 14.80
N ILE A 16 2.20 7.62 14.04
CA ILE A 16 1.28 7.26 12.97
C ILE A 16 -0.07 7.01 13.64
N PRO A 17 -1.16 7.67 13.23
CA PRO A 17 -2.48 7.33 13.74
C PRO A 17 -2.71 5.83 13.50
N SER A 18 -3.14 5.11 14.53
CA SER A 18 -3.43 3.69 14.41
C SER A 18 -4.49 3.52 13.30
N ILE A 19 -4.19 2.67 12.32
CA ILE A 19 -5.00 2.43 11.11
C ILE A 19 -6.38 1.80 11.44
N GLN A 20 -6.63 1.50 12.69
CA GLN A 20 -7.91 1.00 13.20
C GLN A 20 -8.96 2.11 13.40
N SER A 21 -8.69 3.35 12.96
CA SER A 21 -9.70 4.39 13.08
C SER A 21 -10.88 4.10 12.14
N PRO A 22 -12.12 4.23 12.60
CA PRO A 22 -13.33 4.10 11.79
C PRO A 22 -13.31 4.97 10.53
N ASP A 23 -12.57 6.06 10.56
CA ASP A 23 -12.44 7.04 9.49
C ASP A 23 -11.71 6.50 8.25
N VAL A 24 -10.86 5.48 8.39
CA VAL A 24 -10.16 4.84 7.26
C VAL A 24 -10.92 3.61 6.74
N MET A 25 -11.55 2.86 7.64
CA MET A 25 -12.27 1.62 7.30
C MET A 25 -13.47 1.88 6.39
N ALA A 26 -14.31 2.84 6.71
CA ALA A 26 -15.54 3.13 5.96
C ALA A 26 -15.27 3.55 4.50
N PRO A 27 -14.31 4.44 4.21
CA PRO A 27 -13.94 4.77 2.83
C PRO A 27 -13.43 3.56 2.05
N LEU A 28 -12.58 2.71 2.63
CA LEU A 28 -12.01 1.56 1.93
C LEU A 28 -13.05 0.49 1.62
N CYS A 29 -13.97 0.22 2.54
CA CYS A 29 -15.12 -0.66 2.28
C CYS A 29 -15.97 -0.13 1.12
N SER A 30 -16.18 1.18 1.05
CA SER A 30 -16.96 1.82 -0.01
C SER A 30 -16.27 1.74 -1.36
N VAL A 31 -14.95 1.98 -1.40
CA VAL A 31 -14.11 1.83 -2.60
C VAL A 31 -14.16 0.40 -3.10
N PHE A 32 -13.96 -0.56 -2.21
CA PHE A 32 -13.95 -1.98 -2.59
C PHE A 32 -15.32 -2.47 -3.07
N ARG A 33 -16.41 -2.09 -2.40
CA ARG A 33 -17.78 -2.42 -2.84
C ARG A 33 -18.08 -1.87 -4.23
N ARG A 34 -17.69 -0.63 -4.51
CA ARG A 34 -17.87 0.01 -5.81
C ARG A 34 -17.07 -0.70 -6.90
N TYR A 35 -15.83 -1.04 -6.62
CA TYR A 35 -14.98 -1.81 -7.53
C TYR A 35 -15.59 -3.19 -7.81
N LEU A 36 -15.97 -3.96 -6.80
CA LEU A 36 -16.60 -5.27 -6.97
C LEU A 36 -17.87 -5.18 -7.81
N ARG A 37 -18.70 -4.18 -7.59
CA ARG A 37 -19.93 -3.95 -8.38
C ARG A 37 -19.60 -3.69 -9.85
N SER A 38 -18.54 -2.95 -10.16
CA SER A 38 -18.11 -2.73 -11.55
C SER A 38 -17.60 -4.00 -12.25
N GLN A 39 -17.25 -5.02 -11.47
CA GLN A 39 -16.83 -6.34 -11.94
C GLN A 39 -17.94 -7.41 -11.85
N ASP A 40 -19.19 -7.02 -11.59
CA ASP A 40 -20.32 -7.91 -11.32
C ASP A 40 -20.09 -8.92 -10.19
N LEU A 41 -19.27 -8.53 -9.20
CA LEU A 41 -18.90 -9.34 -8.05
C LEU A 41 -19.62 -8.89 -6.79
N LYS A 42 -19.95 -9.84 -5.91
CA LYS A 42 -20.60 -9.56 -4.62
C LYS A 42 -19.55 -9.24 -3.54
N TYR A 43 -19.89 -8.30 -2.66
CA TYR A 43 -19.17 -8.07 -1.41
C TYR A 43 -19.65 -9.08 -0.37
N THR A 44 -18.89 -10.16 -0.19
CA THR A 44 -19.20 -11.23 0.78
C THR A 44 -18.56 -10.95 2.14
N SER A 45 -19.04 -11.67 3.20
CA SER A 45 -18.42 -11.60 4.52
C SER A 45 -16.94 -11.98 4.49
N GLU A 46 -16.58 -13.06 3.77
CA GLU A 46 -15.18 -13.48 3.63
C GLU A 46 -14.30 -12.37 3.02
N ARG A 47 -14.80 -11.66 2.02
CA ARG A 47 -14.07 -10.52 1.41
C ARG A 47 -13.96 -9.34 2.35
N ALA A 48 -14.99 -9.10 3.17
CA ALA A 48 -14.96 -8.08 4.20
C ALA A 48 -13.90 -8.41 5.27
N ASP A 49 -13.85 -9.65 5.73
CA ASP A 49 -12.88 -10.13 6.71
C ASP A 49 -11.45 -10.00 6.20
N ILE A 50 -11.22 -10.36 4.93
CA ILE A 50 -9.90 -10.21 4.29
C ILE A 50 -9.51 -8.73 4.18
N LEU A 51 -10.43 -7.85 3.79
CA LEU A 51 -10.16 -6.41 3.75
C LEU A 51 -9.81 -5.88 5.15
N ASN A 52 -10.55 -6.29 6.17
CA ASN A 52 -10.29 -5.89 7.56
C ASN A 52 -8.91 -6.37 8.03
N ALA A 53 -8.54 -7.61 7.71
CA ALA A 53 -7.22 -8.14 8.01
C ALA A 53 -6.11 -7.35 7.32
N VAL A 54 -6.28 -7.01 6.03
CA VAL A 54 -5.33 -6.17 5.27
C VAL A 54 -5.17 -4.78 5.89
N ILE A 55 -6.27 -4.17 6.35
CA ILE A 55 -6.24 -2.86 7.01
C ILE A 55 -5.47 -2.94 8.34
N GLY A 56 -5.54 -4.07 9.02
CA GLY A 56 -4.83 -4.32 10.28
C GLY A 56 -3.33 -4.58 10.13
N GLU A 57 -2.85 -4.89 8.92
CA GLU A 57 -1.42 -5.15 8.68
C GLU A 57 -0.60 -3.86 8.76
N ASP A 58 0.50 -3.92 9.50
CA ASP A 58 1.38 -2.79 9.75
C ASP A 58 2.67 -2.90 8.92
N GLY A 59 2.62 -2.48 7.66
CA GLY A 59 3.77 -2.53 6.75
C GLY A 59 3.53 -3.43 5.54
N LEU A 60 4.58 -4.15 5.14
CA LEU A 60 4.52 -5.12 4.08
C LEU A 60 3.97 -6.45 4.60
N PHE A 61 3.12 -7.09 3.83
CA PHE A 61 2.61 -8.42 4.16
C PHE A 61 2.62 -9.34 2.94
N GLU A 62 2.67 -10.63 3.20
CA GLU A 62 2.49 -11.69 2.21
C GLU A 62 1.11 -12.32 2.37
N ALA A 63 0.53 -12.82 1.27
CA ALA A 63 -0.80 -13.43 1.32
C ALA A 63 -0.85 -14.67 2.25
N ASP A 64 0.22 -15.46 2.28
CA ASP A 64 0.26 -16.64 3.16
C ASP A 64 0.39 -16.24 4.64
N SER A 65 1.16 -15.21 4.97
CA SER A 65 1.25 -14.66 6.34
C SER A 65 -0.08 -14.09 6.81
N LEU A 66 -0.76 -13.35 5.92
CA LEU A 66 -2.10 -12.83 6.19
C LEU A 66 -3.10 -13.95 6.48
N MET A 67 -3.03 -15.06 5.73
CA MET A 67 -3.87 -16.21 5.99
C MET A 67 -3.61 -16.83 7.37
N HIS A 68 -2.35 -16.91 7.81
CA HIS A 68 -2.00 -17.45 9.12
C HIS A 68 -2.54 -16.57 10.25
N SER A 69 -2.42 -15.24 10.15
CA SER A 69 -3.00 -14.34 11.14
C SER A 69 -4.53 -14.43 11.18
N MET A 70 -5.19 -14.44 10.02
CA MET A 70 -6.65 -14.59 9.95
C MET A 70 -7.15 -15.88 10.61
N ARG A 71 -6.47 -17.01 10.39
CA ARG A 71 -6.84 -18.29 11.02
C ARG A 71 -6.66 -18.26 12.53
N ARG A 72 -5.59 -17.67 13.02
CA ARG A 72 -5.35 -17.47 14.45
C ARG A 72 -6.46 -16.62 15.09
N ASP A 73 -6.96 -15.64 14.37
CA ASP A 73 -8.03 -14.72 14.82
C ASP A 73 -9.43 -15.31 14.61
N GLY A 74 -9.53 -16.57 14.13
CA GLY A 74 -10.80 -17.31 14.00
C GLY A 74 -11.54 -17.14 12.67
N TYR A 75 -10.93 -16.48 11.69
CA TYR A 75 -11.52 -16.35 10.34
C TYR A 75 -11.32 -17.61 9.50
N THR A 76 -12.31 -17.97 8.68
CA THR A 76 -12.36 -19.24 7.91
C THR A 76 -12.35 -19.03 6.41
N ALA A 77 -11.64 -18.04 5.90
CA ALA A 77 -11.51 -17.87 4.46
C ALA A 77 -10.67 -18.98 3.82
N SER A 78 -11.10 -19.47 2.64
CA SER A 78 -10.29 -20.42 1.87
C SER A 78 -9.07 -19.73 1.25
N LYS A 79 -7.99 -20.50 1.01
CA LYS A 79 -6.79 -19.99 0.33
C LYS A 79 -7.14 -19.38 -1.03
N ALA A 80 -8.02 -20.03 -1.80
CA ALA A 80 -8.45 -19.52 -3.09
C ALA A 80 -9.21 -18.18 -2.98
N THR A 81 -10.09 -18.04 -1.98
CA THR A 81 -10.83 -16.80 -1.73
C THR A 81 -9.88 -15.69 -1.34
N LEU A 82 -8.89 -15.97 -0.48
CA LEU A 82 -7.89 -14.98 -0.07
C LEU A 82 -7.10 -14.46 -1.25
N TYR A 83 -6.49 -15.32 -2.06
CA TYR A 83 -5.69 -14.89 -3.21
C TYR A 83 -6.51 -14.12 -4.25
N ARG A 84 -7.75 -14.54 -4.51
CA ARG A 84 -8.66 -13.80 -5.40
C ARG A 84 -8.99 -12.43 -4.84
N THR A 85 -9.22 -12.33 -3.54
CA THR A 85 -9.55 -11.05 -2.88
C THR A 85 -8.35 -10.12 -2.85
N VAL A 86 -7.14 -10.61 -2.54
CA VAL A 86 -5.90 -9.82 -2.62
C VAL A 86 -5.69 -9.27 -4.02
N LYS A 87 -5.91 -10.08 -5.07
CA LYS A 87 -5.86 -9.60 -6.45
C LYS A 87 -6.86 -8.48 -6.71
N LEU A 88 -8.12 -8.63 -6.26
CA LEU A 88 -9.16 -7.62 -6.42
C LEU A 88 -8.85 -6.33 -5.64
N LEU A 89 -8.29 -6.42 -4.45
CA LEU A 89 -7.85 -5.27 -3.67
C LEU A 89 -6.71 -4.50 -4.36
N ARG A 90 -5.80 -5.21 -5.00
CA ARG A 90 -4.73 -4.61 -5.82
C ARG A 90 -5.31 -3.90 -7.04
N GLU A 91 -6.20 -4.53 -7.78
CA GLU A 91 -6.87 -3.96 -8.95
C GLU A 91 -7.76 -2.75 -8.58
N ALA A 92 -8.37 -2.77 -7.40
CA ALA A 92 -9.12 -1.65 -6.85
C ALA A 92 -8.23 -0.48 -6.36
N GLY A 93 -6.90 -0.65 -6.37
CA GLY A 93 -5.95 0.35 -5.89
C GLY A 93 -5.91 0.52 -4.37
N ILE A 94 -6.45 -0.44 -3.61
CA ILE A 94 -6.44 -0.42 -2.14
C ILE A 94 -5.08 -0.87 -1.60
N ILE A 95 -4.47 -1.85 -2.24
CA ILE A 95 -3.11 -2.31 -1.95
C ILE A 95 -2.24 -2.20 -3.20
N GLN A 96 -0.94 -2.10 -2.98
CA GLN A 96 0.06 -2.22 -4.03
C GLN A 96 0.90 -3.48 -3.84
N GLU A 97 1.35 -4.05 -4.94
CA GLU A 97 2.34 -5.11 -4.94
C GLU A 97 3.73 -4.51 -4.90
N VAL A 98 4.57 -5.04 -4.01
CA VAL A 98 5.95 -4.62 -3.80
C VAL A 98 6.83 -5.85 -3.98
N THR A 99 7.63 -5.87 -5.04
CA THR A 99 8.57 -6.97 -5.27
C THR A 99 9.90 -6.62 -4.59
N ILE A 100 10.33 -7.44 -3.63
CA ILE A 100 11.57 -7.20 -2.89
C ILE A 100 12.73 -8.01 -3.51
N ASP A 101 12.52 -9.29 -3.79
CA ASP A 101 13.58 -10.21 -4.21
C ASP A 101 13.21 -11.14 -5.39
N GLY A 102 12.11 -10.86 -6.06
CA GLY A 102 11.65 -11.61 -7.23
C GLY A 102 11.08 -13.02 -6.94
N LYS A 103 11.03 -13.45 -5.67
CA LYS A 103 10.56 -14.79 -5.29
C LYS A 103 9.15 -14.81 -4.72
N GLN A 104 8.77 -13.77 -3.97
CA GLN A 104 7.44 -13.66 -3.35
C GLN A 104 6.88 -12.27 -3.52
N SER A 105 5.56 -12.19 -3.77
CA SER A 105 4.86 -10.92 -3.83
C SER A 105 4.53 -10.44 -2.43
N HIS A 106 5.02 -9.26 -2.09
CA HIS A 106 4.64 -8.53 -0.90
C HIS A 106 3.62 -7.46 -1.27
N TYR A 107 2.74 -7.15 -0.36
CA TYR A 107 1.67 -6.18 -0.54
C TYR A 107 1.74 -5.12 0.55
N GLN A 108 1.25 -3.95 0.24
CA GLN A 108 1.16 -2.83 1.17
C GLN A 108 -0.14 -2.06 0.96
N LEU A 109 -0.77 -1.66 2.07
CA LEU A 109 -1.94 -0.79 2.03
C LEU A 109 -1.56 0.59 1.48
N MET A 110 -2.36 1.10 0.54
CA MET A 110 -2.12 2.41 -0.11
C MET A 110 -2.65 3.60 0.68
N TYR A 111 -3.62 3.37 1.57
CA TYR A 111 -4.37 4.41 2.28
C TYR A 111 -3.92 4.56 3.71
N GLY A 112 -3.96 5.79 4.24
CA GLY A 112 -3.72 6.09 5.65
C GLY A 112 -2.26 5.95 6.11
N ARG A 113 -1.32 5.78 5.18
CA ARG A 113 0.12 5.66 5.47
C ARG A 113 0.91 6.78 4.83
N LYS A 114 2.08 7.08 5.41
CA LYS A 114 3.06 7.90 4.70
C LYS A 114 3.42 7.19 3.40
N PRO A 115 3.36 7.88 2.27
CA PRO A 115 3.80 7.29 1.01
C PRO A 115 5.26 6.85 1.13
N ILE A 116 5.54 5.63 0.69
CA ILE A 116 6.90 5.13 0.56
C ILE A 116 7.23 5.13 -0.92
N ASP A 117 8.16 5.99 -1.30
CA ASP A 117 8.70 6.08 -2.63
C ASP A 117 9.89 5.13 -2.78
N ALA A 118 10.25 4.78 -4.00
CA ALA A 118 11.31 3.80 -4.22
C ALA A 118 12.27 4.24 -5.33
N LEU A 119 13.55 3.99 -5.09
CA LEU A 119 14.60 4.00 -6.09
C LEU A 119 15.01 2.55 -6.38
N VAL A 120 14.90 2.13 -7.63
CA VAL A 120 15.17 0.76 -8.07
C VAL A 120 16.37 0.76 -9.02
N CYS A 121 17.38 -0.05 -8.70
CA CYS A 121 18.53 -0.25 -9.57
C CYS A 121 18.17 -1.20 -10.72
N MET A 122 18.25 -0.72 -11.95
CA MET A 122 17.94 -1.52 -13.14
C MET A 122 18.97 -2.65 -13.39
N ARG A 123 20.17 -2.54 -12.83
CA ARG A 123 21.24 -3.52 -13.01
C ARG A 123 21.17 -4.65 -11.98
N THR A 124 20.98 -4.33 -10.71
CA THR A 124 21.03 -5.27 -9.60
C THR A 124 19.64 -5.68 -9.08
N GLY A 125 18.62 -4.88 -9.35
CA GLY A 125 17.30 -5.03 -8.76
C GLY A 125 17.19 -4.48 -7.33
N ASP A 126 18.28 -3.93 -6.78
CA ASP A 126 18.27 -3.36 -5.43
C ASP A 126 17.26 -2.22 -5.33
N ARG A 127 16.62 -2.12 -4.18
CA ARG A 127 15.60 -1.14 -3.88
C ARG A 127 15.98 -0.33 -2.65
N ILE A 128 15.92 0.99 -2.78
CA ILE A 128 16.04 1.94 -1.68
C ILE A 128 14.68 2.61 -1.49
N GLU A 129 14.15 2.58 -0.28
CA GLU A 129 12.94 3.30 0.07
C GLU A 129 13.28 4.68 0.59
N PHE A 130 12.51 5.68 0.17
CA PHE A 130 12.65 7.07 0.62
C PHE A 130 11.29 7.74 0.74
N SER A 131 11.28 8.94 1.33
CA SER A 131 10.10 9.80 1.41
C SER A 131 10.53 11.21 1.04
N SER A 132 9.77 11.87 0.17
CA SER A 132 10.03 13.25 -0.24
C SER A 132 8.82 14.15 0.00
N ASN A 133 9.08 15.27 0.67
CA ASN A 133 8.06 16.29 0.88
C ASN A 133 7.68 16.98 -0.45
N GLU A 134 8.60 17.08 -1.39
CA GLU A 134 8.37 17.67 -2.70
C GLU A 134 7.39 16.83 -3.52
N ILE A 135 7.55 15.50 -3.51
CA ILE A 135 6.62 14.57 -4.18
C ILE A 135 5.24 14.65 -3.53
N THR A 136 5.19 14.72 -2.20
CA THR A 136 3.94 14.91 -1.46
C THR A 136 3.25 16.22 -1.84
N ALA A 137 4.00 17.32 -1.94
CA ALA A 137 3.47 18.62 -2.35
C ALA A 137 2.95 18.61 -3.80
N ILE A 138 3.62 17.90 -4.71
CA ILE A 138 3.16 17.72 -6.09
C ILE A 138 1.81 16.99 -6.11
N ARG A 139 1.67 15.90 -5.35
CA ARG A 139 0.41 15.17 -5.21
C ARG A 139 -0.71 16.09 -4.73
N ASP A 140 -0.46 16.82 -3.65
CA ASP A 140 -1.46 17.69 -3.00
C ASP A 140 -1.90 18.79 -3.97
N LYS A 141 -0.96 19.42 -4.67
CA LYS A 141 -1.25 20.43 -5.68
C LYS A 141 -2.13 19.88 -6.81
N ILE A 142 -1.82 18.69 -7.33
CA ILE A 142 -2.62 18.07 -8.38
C ILE A 142 -4.03 17.79 -7.88
N CYS A 143 -4.18 17.24 -6.67
CA CYS A 143 -5.49 16.98 -6.09
C CYS A 143 -6.28 18.27 -5.90
N GLU A 144 -5.66 19.34 -5.42
CA GLU A 144 -6.29 20.66 -5.25
C GLU A 144 -6.79 21.24 -6.58
N GLU A 145 -5.97 21.14 -7.66
CA GLU A 145 -6.37 21.60 -9.01
C GLU A 145 -7.65 20.94 -9.52
N TYR A 146 -7.90 19.68 -9.12
CA TYR A 146 -9.10 18.93 -9.51
C TYR A 146 -10.18 18.91 -8.42
N GLY A 147 -9.98 19.56 -7.28
CA GLY A 147 -10.92 19.58 -6.16
C GLY A 147 -11.07 18.22 -5.47
N TRP A 148 -10.00 17.40 -5.47
CA TRP A 148 -9.98 16.08 -4.87
C TRP A 148 -9.15 16.05 -3.59
N GLU A 149 -9.52 15.18 -2.65
CA GLU A 149 -8.74 14.95 -1.44
C GLU A 149 -7.65 13.89 -1.70
N PRO A 150 -6.37 14.17 -1.35
CA PRO A 150 -5.30 13.21 -1.57
C PRO A 150 -5.39 12.03 -0.59
N ALA A 151 -5.41 10.81 -1.10
CA ALA A 151 -5.45 9.58 -0.30
C ALA A 151 -4.08 8.87 -0.20
N GLY A 152 -3.21 9.08 -1.17
CA GLY A 152 -1.89 8.47 -1.23
C GLY A 152 -1.23 8.72 -2.58
N HIS A 153 0.02 8.28 -2.72
CA HIS A 153 0.72 8.23 -4.00
C HIS A 153 1.75 7.10 -3.99
N ARG A 154 2.24 6.77 -5.15
CA ARG A 154 3.41 5.92 -5.36
C ARG A 154 4.31 6.56 -6.38
N PHE A 155 5.57 6.73 -6.02
CA PHE A 155 6.59 7.23 -6.91
C PHE A 155 7.76 6.24 -6.98
N VAL A 156 8.16 5.85 -8.19
CA VAL A 156 9.26 4.90 -8.39
C VAL A 156 10.23 5.49 -9.39
N ILE A 157 11.50 5.59 -8.99
CA ILE A 157 12.59 6.00 -9.84
C ILE A 157 13.36 4.74 -10.25
N TYR A 158 13.57 4.56 -11.55
CA TYR A 158 14.44 3.53 -12.08
C TYR A 158 15.76 4.19 -12.47
N ALA A 159 16.86 3.69 -11.90
CA ALA A 159 18.19 4.23 -12.11
C ALA A 159 19.23 3.11 -12.16
N THR A 160 20.47 3.43 -12.47
CA THR A 160 21.60 2.51 -12.39
C THR A 160 22.51 2.96 -11.26
N SER A 161 22.78 2.08 -10.29
CA SER A 161 23.72 2.39 -9.21
C SER A 161 25.12 2.61 -9.75
N PRO A 162 25.93 3.49 -9.15
CA PRO A 162 27.36 3.54 -9.44
C PRO A 162 28.01 2.17 -9.15
N GLU A 163 29.13 1.89 -9.82
CA GLU A 163 29.96 0.71 -9.55
C GLU A 163 30.64 0.81 -8.19
#